data_5bfc25dd3043c7d6acf3c7c639a67aa9
#
_entry.id   5bfc25dd3043c7d6acf3c7c639a67aa9
#
_cell.length_a   1.000
_cell.length_b   1.000
_cell.length_c   1.000
_cell.angle_alpha   90.00
_cell.angle_beta   90.00
_cell.angle_gamma   90.00
#
_symmetry.space_group_name_H-M   'P 1'
#
loop_
_entity.id
_entity.type
_entity.pdbx_description
1 polymer ?
#
loop_
_entity_poly.entity_id
_entity_poly.type
_entity_poly.pdbx_seq_one_letter_code
_entity_poly.pdbx_strand_id
1 'polypeptide(L)'
;MQEEKQGLPMQIRKPRSFEDVEEIINCFKQKMTVIVYVNELNNSTALRVVDILSGAIYALGGGMAELERDMYIFNPDGVTAK
;
A
#
# COMPACT_ATOMS: atom_id res chain seq x y z
N MET A 1 8.95 12.81 22.96
CA MET A 1 8.71 12.68 22.34
C MET A 1 8.75 12.61 21.44
N GLN A 2 8.72 12.42 21.22
CA GLN A 2 8.59 12.23 20.34
C GLN A 2 8.67 11.96 19.33
N GLU A 3 8.57 11.86 19.23
CA GLU A 3 8.43 11.59 18.31
C GLU A 3 8.62 11.46 17.35
N GLU A 4 8.63 11.42 17.40
CA GLU A 4 8.65 11.28 16.56
C GLU A 4 9.06 11.22 15.64
N LYS A 5 9.16 11.10 15.70
CA LYS A 5 9.46 10.98 14.81
C LYS A 5 9.79 10.92 13.89
N GLN A 6 9.71 10.94 13.69
CA GLN A 6 10.15 10.74 12.87
C GLN A 6 10.01 10.35 11.66
N GLY A 7 10.02 10.09 11.72
CA GLY A 7 10.06 9.36 10.46
C GLY A 7 8.77 9.49 9.69
N LEU A 8 8.73 8.92 8.49
CA LEU A 8 7.51 8.95 7.69
C LEU A 8 6.53 7.93 8.23
N PRO A 9 5.24 8.25 8.23
CA PRO A 9 4.24 7.24 8.62
C PRO A 9 4.30 6.04 7.69
N MET A 10 4.31 4.87 8.27
CA MET A 10 4.34 3.64 7.50
C MET A 10 3.45 2.62 8.16
N GLN A 11 2.69 1.89 7.36
CA GLN A 11 1.81 0.85 7.82
C GLN A 11 2.14 -0.43 7.09
N ILE A 12 1.97 -1.55 7.75
CA ILE A 12 2.06 -2.86 7.13
C ILE A 12 0.69 -3.48 7.21
N ARG A 13 0.14 -3.91 6.07
CA ARG A 13 -1.21 -4.44 6.01
C ARG A 13 -1.23 -5.77 5.31
N LYS A 14 -2.05 -6.67 5.81
CA LYS A 14 -2.28 -7.97 5.20
C LYS A 14 -3.77 -8.12 4.96
N PRO A 15 -4.26 -7.64 3.82
CA PRO A 15 -5.69 -7.69 3.57
C PRO A 15 -6.18 -9.12 3.44
N ARG A 16 -7.37 -9.36 3.97
CA ARG A 16 -8.03 -10.66 3.89
C ARG A 16 -9.29 -10.62 3.05
N SER A 17 -9.76 -9.42 2.71
CA SER A 17 -10.97 -9.25 1.95
C SER A 17 -10.95 -7.88 1.31
N PHE A 18 -11.95 -7.64 0.46
CA PHE A 18 -12.07 -6.34 -0.18
C PHE A 18 -12.39 -5.23 0.81
N GLU A 19 -12.94 -5.56 1.97
CA GLU A 19 -13.19 -4.54 2.97
C GLU A 19 -11.90 -3.91 3.45
N ASP A 20 -10.84 -4.70 3.50
CA ASP A 20 -9.56 -4.18 3.95
C ASP A 20 -8.93 -3.23 2.93
N VAL A 21 -9.33 -3.36 1.66
CA VAL A 21 -8.80 -2.50 0.61
C VAL A 21 -9.15 -1.05 0.86
N GLU A 22 -10.37 -0.81 1.30
CA GLU A 22 -10.81 0.56 1.55
C GLU A 22 -9.96 1.22 2.63
N GLU A 23 -9.64 0.47 3.68
CA GLU A 23 -8.79 0.99 4.74
C GLU A 23 -7.41 1.35 4.24
N ILE A 24 -6.88 0.52 3.36
CA ILE A 24 -5.55 0.77 2.80
C ILE A 24 -5.58 2.05 1.97
N ILE A 25 -6.61 2.23 1.16
CA ILE A 25 -6.74 3.44 0.35
C ILE A 25 -6.83 4.67 1.24
N ASN A 26 -7.52 4.54 2.38
CA ASN A 26 -7.58 5.65 3.32
C ASN A 26 -6.20 6.01 3.85
N CYS A 27 -5.35 5.01 4.05
CA CYS A 27 -3.97 5.30 4.45
C CYS A 27 -3.25 6.10 3.36
N PHE A 28 -3.49 5.75 2.10
CA PHE A 28 -2.89 6.51 0.99
C PHE A 28 -3.32 7.96 1.04
N LYS A 29 -4.61 8.20 1.31
CA LYS A 29 -5.12 9.56 1.36
C LYS A 29 -4.51 10.35 2.49
N GLN A 30 -4.07 9.66 3.53
CA GLN A 30 -3.42 10.31 4.67
C GLN A 30 -1.92 10.43 4.48
N LYS A 31 -1.45 10.13 3.26
CA LYS A 31 -0.03 10.26 2.91
C LYS A 31 0.85 9.26 3.65
N MET A 32 0.28 8.13 4.01
CA MET A 32 1.06 7.07 4.63
C MET A 32 1.61 6.14 3.58
N THR A 33 2.84 5.71 3.77
CA THR A 33 3.42 4.64 2.98
C THR A 33 2.90 3.32 3.52
N VAL A 34 2.45 2.44 2.65
CA VAL A 34 1.86 1.17 3.07
C VAL A 34 2.57 0.03 2.36
N ILE A 35 3.01 -0.93 3.14
CA ILE A 35 3.50 -2.19 2.61
C ILE A 35 2.34 -3.17 2.70
N VAL A 36 1.95 -3.73 1.57
CA VAL A 36 0.79 -4.60 1.48
C VAL A 36 1.28 -5.99 1.12
N TYR A 37 0.90 -6.95 1.95
CA TYR A 37 1.27 -8.34 1.77
C TYR A 37 -0.01 -9.10 1.47
N VAL A 38 -0.13 -9.61 0.24
CA VAL A 38 -1.39 -10.23 -0.20
C VAL A 38 -1.34 -11.76 -0.11
N ASN A 39 -0.49 -12.27 0.74
CA ASN A 39 -0.29 -13.71 0.86
C ASN A 39 -1.47 -14.45 1.48
N GLU A 40 -2.41 -13.72 2.09
CA GLU A 40 -3.58 -14.35 2.70
C GLU A 40 -4.78 -14.40 1.76
N LEU A 41 -4.61 -13.93 0.53
CA LEU A 41 -5.66 -13.95 -0.47
C LEU A 41 -5.34 -15.03 -1.50
N ASN A 42 -6.39 -15.59 -2.13
CA ASN A 42 -6.10 -16.48 -3.24
C ASN A 42 -5.58 -15.64 -4.41
N ASN A 43 -5.00 -16.31 -5.40
CA ASN A 43 -4.29 -15.61 -6.47
C ASN A 43 -5.17 -14.63 -7.23
N SER A 44 -6.39 -15.03 -7.58
CA SER A 44 -7.22 -14.14 -8.37
C SER A 44 -7.65 -12.91 -7.58
N THR A 45 -7.98 -13.11 -6.31
CA THR A 45 -8.34 -11.98 -5.47
C THR A 45 -7.13 -11.08 -5.22
N ALA A 46 -5.96 -11.68 -5.01
CA ALA A 46 -4.75 -10.89 -4.79
C ALA A 46 -4.46 -9.98 -5.98
N LEU A 47 -4.57 -10.52 -7.20
CA LEU A 47 -4.33 -9.71 -8.40
C LEU A 47 -5.31 -8.55 -8.49
N ARG A 48 -6.58 -8.79 -8.17
CA ARG A 48 -7.57 -7.72 -8.22
C ARG A 48 -7.32 -6.66 -7.17
N VAL A 49 -6.93 -7.08 -5.97
CA VAL A 49 -6.62 -6.13 -4.91
C VAL A 49 -5.43 -5.27 -5.31
N VAL A 50 -4.38 -5.88 -5.83
CA VAL A 50 -3.21 -5.12 -6.26
C VAL A 50 -3.58 -4.16 -7.38
N ASP A 51 -4.43 -4.58 -8.32
CA ASP A 51 -4.86 -3.70 -9.41
C ASP A 51 -5.62 -2.49 -8.85
N ILE A 52 -6.53 -2.73 -7.91
CA ILE A 52 -7.30 -1.63 -7.33
C ILE A 52 -6.39 -0.67 -6.60
N LEU A 53 -5.48 -1.20 -5.79
CA LEU A 53 -4.58 -0.35 -5.03
C LEU A 53 -3.63 0.42 -5.94
N SER A 54 -3.19 -0.23 -7.03
CA SER A 54 -2.35 0.45 -8.00
C SER A 54 -3.06 1.64 -8.63
N GLY A 55 -4.31 1.43 -9.02
CA GLY A 55 -5.09 2.52 -9.57
C GLY A 55 -5.26 3.66 -8.59
N ALA A 56 -5.53 3.30 -7.34
CA ALA A 56 -5.73 4.31 -6.31
C ALA A 56 -4.47 5.12 -6.05
N ILE A 57 -3.33 4.45 -5.93
CA ILE A 57 -2.09 5.15 -5.61
C ILE A 57 -1.67 6.05 -6.76
N TYR A 58 -1.82 5.58 -8.00
CA TYR A 58 -1.46 6.41 -9.16
C TYR A 58 -2.42 7.59 -9.31
N ALA A 59 -3.70 7.39 -8.97
CA ALA A 59 -4.65 8.50 -9.03
C ALA A 59 -4.29 9.59 -8.04
N LEU A 60 -3.60 9.23 -6.96
CA LEU A 60 -3.18 10.20 -5.95
C LEU A 60 -1.80 10.77 -6.23
N GLY A 61 -1.21 10.41 -7.36
CA GLY A 61 0.10 10.92 -7.72
C GLY A 61 1.24 10.14 -7.13
N GLY A 62 0.96 8.99 -6.53
CA GLY A 62 1.99 8.17 -5.93
C GLY A 62 2.48 7.08 -6.84
N GLY A 63 3.19 6.12 -6.26
CA GLY A 63 3.71 5.01 -7.01
C GLY A 63 3.79 3.76 -6.16
N MET A 64 4.14 2.66 -6.80
CA MET A 64 4.24 1.39 -6.11
C MET A 64 5.37 0.56 -6.70
N ALA A 65 5.82 -0.41 -5.93
CA ALA A 65 6.83 -1.34 -6.40
C ALA A 65 6.63 -2.67 -5.71
N GLU A 66 7.00 -3.75 -6.37
CA GLU A 66 6.98 -5.07 -5.76
C GLU A 66 8.30 -5.29 -5.04
N LEU A 67 8.24 -5.62 -3.76
CA LEU A 67 9.43 -5.85 -2.95
C LEU A 67 9.84 -7.30 -3.00
N GLU A 68 8.87 -8.18 -2.81
CA GLU A 68 9.06 -9.62 -2.84
C GLU A 68 7.77 -10.21 -3.35
N ARG A 69 7.76 -11.52 -3.52
CA ARG A 69 6.57 -12.20 -3.92
C ARG A 69 5.42 -11.84 -2.96
N ASP A 70 4.32 -11.40 -3.52
CA ASP A 70 3.10 -11.04 -2.78
C ASP A 70 3.28 -9.84 -1.86
N MET A 71 4.39 -9.12 -1.94
CA MET A 71 4.66 -7.99 -1.07
C MET A 71 4.94 -6.75 -1.91
N TYR A 72 4.17 -5.68 -1.67
CA TYR A 72 4.24 -4.47 -2.46
C TYR A 72 4.34 -3.27 -1.55
N ILE A 73 5.07 -2.26 -1.99
CA ILE A 73 5.10 -0.99 -1.27
C ILE A 73 4.36 0.05 -2.10
N PHE A 74 3.51 0.82 -1.43
CA PHE A 74 2.74 1.88 -2.05
C PHE A 74 3.11 3.18 -1.35
N ASN A 75 3.55 4.15 -2.12
CA ASN A 75 4.02 5.42 -1.56
C ASN A 75 3.24 6.56 -2.20
N PRO A 76 2.43 7.28 -1.41
CA PRO A 76 1.62 8.38 -1.95
C PRO A 76 2.44 9.50 -2.57
N ASP A 77 3.69 9.64 -2.15
CA ASP A 77 4.56 10.69 -2.69
C ASP A 77 5.37 10.22 -3.88
N GLY A 78 5.08 8.99 -4.32
CA GLY A 78 5.79 8.42 -5.44
C GLY A 78 6.97 7.61 -5.00
N VAL A 79 7.23 6.52 -5.72
CA VAL A 79 8.39 5.70 -5.46
C VAL A 79 9.55 6.34 -6.19
N THR A 80 10.50 6.79 -5.43
CA THR A 80 11.65 7.45 -6.01
C THR A 80 12.62 6.42 -6.53
N ALA A 81 12.93 6.52 -7.76
CA ALA A 81 13.82 5.57 -8.40
C ALA A 81 15.26 6.01 -8.35
N LYS A 82 15.51 6.98 -7.63
CA LYS A 82 16.85 7.49 -7.65
C LYS A 82 17.62 7.10 -6.51
#